data_836ad5f68c8de70a2f19f3ff2aae45b0
#
_entry.id   836ad5f68c8de70a2f19f3ff2aae45b0
#
_cell.length_a   1.000
_cell.length_b   1.000
_cell.length_c   1.000
_cell.angle_alpha   90.00
_cell.angle_beta   90.00
_cell.angle_gamma   90.00
#
_symmetry.space_group_name_H-M   'P 1'
#
loop_
_entity.id
_entity.type
_entity.pdbx_description
1 polymer ?
#
loop_
_entity_poly.entity_id
_entity_poly.type
_entity_poly.pdbx_seq_one_letter_code
_entity_poly.pdbx_strand_id
1 'polypeptide(L)'
;MRVPATVGADEPPVSRPGANPDITPELMLRAYAAGIFPMAESRDAETVFWVDPRERGILPLDEFHVPKSLRKTVRQGRFEVRCNTAFAETLTECGRPTQVRRDTWINPDIERCVLELHR
;
A
#
# COMPACT_ATOMS: atom_id res chain seq x y z
N MET A 1 -20.16 -11.42 11.01
CA MET A 1 -19.43 -12.31 10.08
C MET A 1 -17.94 -11.94 10.14
N ARG A 2 -17.12 -12.83 10.71
CA ARG A 2 -15.68 -12.58 10.80
C ARG A 2 -15.05 -12.96 9.46
N VAL A 3 -14.49 -12.00 8.75
CA VAL A 3 -13.60 -12.26 7.62
C VAL A 3 -12.21 -12.48 8.20
N PRO A 4 -11.56 -13.62 8.00
CA PRO A 4 -10.18 -13.80 8.45
C PRO A 4 -9.26 -12.92 7.59
N ALA A 5 -8.62 -11.96 8.23
CA ALA A 5 -7.46 -11.28 7.66
C ALA A 5 -6.25 -12.23 7.73
N THR A 6 -6.12 -13.09 6.75
CA THR A 6 -4.89 -13.86 6.55
C THR A 6 -4.33 -13.43 5.21
N VAL A 7 -3.41 -12.47 5.25
CA VAL A 7 -2.47 -12.29 4.15
C VAL A 7 -1.62 -13.55 4.13
N GLY A 8 -1.95 -14.48 3.25
CA GLY A 8 -1.18 -15.68 3.05
C GLY A 8 0.21 -15.32 2.53
N ALA A 9 1.25 -15.71 3.27
CA ALA A 9 2.66 -15.57 2.92
C ALA A 9 3.11 -16.48 1.76
N ASP A 10 2.17 -17.06 0.99
CA ASP A 10 2.43 -18.09 -0.03
C ASP A 10 1.91 -17.73 -1.43
N GLU A 11 1.74 -16.44 -1.77
CA GLU A 11 1.47 -16.10 -3.16
C GLU A 11 2.78 -16.08 -3.97
N PRO A 12 2.90 -16.90 -5.03
CA PRO A 12 4.10 -16.87 -5.85
C PRO A 12 4.21 -15.53 -6.59
N PRO A 13 5.39 -14.89 -6.60
CA PRO A 13 5.61 -13.67 -7.36
C PRO A 13 5.34 -13.92 -8.85
N VAL A 14 4.57 -13.05 -9.47
CA VAL A 14 4.17 -13.14 -10.89
C VAL A 14 5.34 -12.86 -11.85
N SER A 15 6.48 -12.40 -11.35
CA SER A 15 7.66 -12.10 -12.15
C SER A 15 8.83 -13.03 -11.87
N ARG A 16 9.41 -13.59 -12.95
CA ARG A 16 10.68 -14.34 -12.89
C ARG A 16 11.82 -13.38 -12.50
N PRO A 17 12.80 -13.82 -11.68
CA PRO A 17 14.00 -13.04 -11.43
C PRO A 17 14.83 -12.94 -12.72
N GLY A 18 15.06 -11.70 -13.15
CA GLY A 18 15.95 -11.43 -14.28
C GLY A 18 15.45 -10.30 -15.16
N ALA A 19 15.97 -9.12 -15.00
CA ALA A 19 15.67 -7.83 -15.62
C ALA A 19 14.45 -7.13 -15.04
N ASN A 20 14.73 -6.22 -14.11
CA ASN A 20 13.79 -5.22 -13.69
C ASN A 20 13.64 -4.20 -14.83
N PRO A 21 12.54 -4.12 -15.58
CA PRO A 21 12.31 -2.90 -16.35
C PRO A 21 12.25 -1.77 -15.34
N ASP A 22 12.95 -0.66 -15.60
CA ASP A 22 12.88 0.51 -14.74
C ASP A 22 11.43 0.81 -14.43
N ILE A 23 11.07 0.74 -13.17
CA ILE A 23 9.70 1.05 -12.73
C ILE A 23 9.45 2.53 -12.99
N THR A 24 8.47 2.82 -13.84
CA THR A 24 8.07 4.18 -14.17
C THR A 24 6.67 4.49 -13.67
N PRO A 25 6.34 5.78 -13.44
CA PRO A 25 4.98 6.17 -13.05
C PRO A 25 3.90 5.66 -14.01
N GLU A 26 4.15 5.69 -15.33
CA GLU A 26 3.20 5.21 -16.34
C GLU A 26 3.00 3.70 -16.27
N LEU A 27 4.08 2.95 -16.05
CA LEU A 27 3.98 1.50 -15.85
C LEU A 27 3.18 1.18 -14.60
N MET A 28 3.44 1.92 -13.52
CA MET A 28 2.73 1.78 -12.25
C MET A 28 1.23 2.05 -12.40
N LEU A 29 0.83 3.13 -13.09
CA LEU A 29 -0.58 3.45 -13.35
C LEU A 29 -1.27 2.35 -14.15
N ARG A 30 -0.62 1.83 -15.21
CA ARG A 30 -1.17 0.73 -16.01
C ARG A 30 -1.34 -0.54 -15.19
N ALA A 31 -0.37 -0.85 -14.34
CA ALA A 31 -0.45 -2.00 -13.45
C ALA A 31 -1.61 -1.87 -12.44
N TYR A 32 -1.74 -0.73 -11.79
CA TYR A 32 -2.86 -0.45 -10.88
C TYR A 32 -4.22 -0.53 -11.59
N ALA A 33 -4.34 -0.03 -12.82
CA ALA A 33 -5.55 -0.16 -13.62
C ALA A 33 -5.91 -1.62 -13.92
N ALA A 34 -4.91 -2.50 -14.02
CA ALA A 34 -5.08 -3.94 -14.16
C ALA A 34 -5.24 -4.67 -12.82
N GLY A 35 -5.19 -3.96 -11.69
CA GLY A 35 -5.26 -4.55 -10.36
C GLY A 35 -3.94 -5.14 -9.84
N ILE A 36 -2.83 -4.86 -10.50
CA ILE A 36 -1.50 -5.35 -10.15
C ILE A 36 -0.71 -4.23 -9.46
N PHE A 37 0.13 -4.56 -8.50
CA PHE A 37 0.94 -3.55 -7.81
C PHE A 37 2.36 -4.04 -7.52
N PRO A 38 3.36 -3.11 -7.45
CA PRO A 38 4.74 -3.46 -7.19
C PRO A 38 5.00 -3.63 -5.69
N MET A 39 5.88 -4.57 -5.36
CA MET A 39 6.45 -4.74 -4.03
C MET A 39 7.94 -5.02 -4.13
N ALA A 40 8.71 -4.62 -3.13
CA ALA A 40 10.09 -5.02 -2.94
C ALA A 40 10.19 -5.98 -1.75
N GLU A 41 11.23 -6.82 -1.73
CA GLU A 41 11.47 -7.75 -0.61
C GLU A 41 11.91 -7.02 0.67
N SER A 42 12.59 -5.88 0.49
CA SER A 42 13.08 -5.02 1.58
C SER A 42 13.22 -3.58 1.14
N ARG A 43 13.47 -2.68 2.08
CA ARG A 43 13.77 -1.27 1.80
C ARG A 43 14.94 -1.10 0.83
N ASP A 44 15.96 -1.92 0.97
CA ASP A 44 17.22 -1.82 0.23
C ASP A 44 17.25 -2.73 -1.01
N ALA A 45 16.15 -3.42 -1.32
CA ALA A 45 16.08 -4.28 -2.50
C ALA A 45 16.19 -3.45 -3.77
N GLU A 46 17.09 -3.88 -4.68
CA GLU A 46 17.31 -3.24 -6.00
C GLU A 46 16.21 -3.63 -7.01
N THR A 47 15.41 -4.62 -6.68
CA THR A 47 14.38 -5.16 -7.59
C THR A 47 13.00 -5.06 -6.97
N VAL A 48 11.99 -4.90 -7.83
CA VAL A 48 10.57 -5.03 -7.47
C VAL A 48 9.96 -6.23 -8.19
N PHE A 49 8.95 -6.82 -7.58
CA PHE A 49 8.10 -7.82 -8.22
C PHE A 49 6.66 -7.32 -8.25
N TRP A 50 5.89 -7.84 -9.21
CA TRP A 50 4.50 -7.44 -9.39
C TRP A 50 3.58 -8.47 -8.75
N VAL A 51 2.64 -7.98 -7.95
CA VAL A 51 1.67 -8.81 -7.22
C VAL A 51 0.31 -8.70 -7.89
N ASP A 52 -0.27 -9.85 -8.22
CA ASP A 52 -1.65 -9.99 -8.67
C ASP A 52 -2.41 -10.89 -7.68
N PRO A 53 -2.97 -10.34 -6.60
CA PRO A 53 -3.60 -11.14 -5.57
C PRO A 53 -4.91 -11.77 -6.09
N ARG A 54 -5.07 -13.07 -5.89
CA ARG A 54 -6.30 -13.81 -6.23
C ARG A 54 -7.45 -13.46 -5.31
N GLU A 55 -7.15 -13.17 -4.06
CA GLU A 55 -8.12 -12.76 -3.04
C GLU A 55 -7.78 -11.36 -2.54
N ARG A 56 -8.78 -10.51 -2.41
CA ARG A 56 -8.62 -9.12 -1.98
C ARG A 56 -9.48 -8.85 -0.76
N GLY A 57 -8.89 -8.23 0.25
CA GLY A 57 -9.67 -7.61 1.32
C GLY A 57 -10.44 -6.42 0.75
N ILE A 58 -11.74 -6.40 0.97
CA ILE A 58 -12.59 -5.29 0.55
C ILE A 58 -13.29 -4.66 1.75
N LEU A 59 -13.63 -3.39 1.63
CA LEU A 59 -14.44 -2.64 2.56
C LEU A 59 -15.73 -2.21 1.83
N PRO A 60 -16.83 -2.99 1.93
CA PRO A 60 -18.09 -2.60 1.29
C PRO A 60 -18.59 -1.28 1.87
N LEU A 61 -18.71 -0.26 1.04
CA LEU A 61 -19.08 1.09 1.51
C LEU A 61 -20.52 1.13 2.03
N ASP A 62 -21.41 0.36 1.44
CA ASP A 62 -22.82 0.30 1.83
C ASP A 62 -23.03 -0.44 3.18
N GLU A 63 -22.09 -1.29 3.56
CA GLU A 63 -22.11 -2.05 4.82
C GLU A 63 -21.06 -1.54 5.84
N PHE A 64 -20.48 -0.37 5.59
CA PHE A 64 -19.43 0.16 6.45
C PHE A 64 -19.94 0.47 7.86
N HIS A 65 -19.49 -0.33 8.84
CA HIS A 65 -19.87 -0.14 10.22
C HIS A 65 -19.06 0.97 10.90
N VAL A 66 -19.73 2.02 11.35
CA VAL A 66 -19.14 3.09 12.16
C VAL A 66 -19.42 2.84 13.64
N PRO A 67 -18.44 2.37 14.43
CA PRO A 67 -18.60 2.15 15.87
C PRO A 67 -19.02 3.44 16.61
N LYS A 68 -19.76 3.29 17.71
CA LYS A 68 -20.20 4.45 18.51
C LYS A 68 -19.02 5.30 19.00
N SER A 69 -17.89 4.70 19.34
CA SER A 69 -16.66 5.38 19.76
C SER A 69 -16.10 6.27 18.64
N LEU A 70 -15.99 5.73 17.41
CA LEU A 70 -15.53 6.51 16.26
C LEU A 70 -16.47 7.66 15.95
N ARG A 71 -17.79 7.41 15.95
CA ARG A 71 -18.81 8.47 15.76
C ARG A 71 -18.69 9.58 16.80
N LYS A 72 -18.45 9.22 18.07
CA LYS A 72 -18.21 10.20 19.15
C LYS A 72 -16.95 11.02 18.87
N THR A 73 -15.85 10.39 18.51
CA THR A 73 -14.58 11.06 18.21
C THR A 73 -14.73 12.05 17.06
N VAL A 74 -15.39 11.64 15.96
CA VAL A 74 -15.66 12.52 14.81
C VAL A 74 -16.52 13.73 15.22
N ARG A 75 -17.61 13.51 15.98
CA ARG A 75 -18.48 14.61 16.44
C ARG A 75 -17.79 15.60 17.39
N GLN A 76 -16.78 15.13 18.14
CA GLN A 76 -16.01 15.98 19.04
C GLN A 76 -15.03 16.92 18.32
N GLY A 77 -14.83 16.73 17.00
CA GLY A 77 -13.92 17.58 16.22
C GLY A 77 -12.48 17.58 16.71
N ARG A 78 -12.03 16.50 17.37
CA ARG A 78 -10.66 16.39 17.90
C ARG A 78 -9.59 16.33 16.83
N PHE A 79 -9.97 15.93 15.62
CA PHE A 79 -9.08 15.79 14.48
C PHE A 79 -9.63 16.58 13.31
N GLU A 80 -8.75 17.31 12.65
CA GLU A 80 -9.03 17.93 11.37
C GLU A 80 -8.63 16.98 10.26
N VAL A 81 -9.58 16.64 9.38
CA VAL A 81 -9.30 15.82 8.21
C VAL A 81 -8.80 16.71 7.08
N ARG A 82 -7.61 16.42 6.57
CA ARG A 82 -7.01 17.11 5.42
C ARG A 82 -6.68 16.10 4.33
N CYS A 83 -6.76 16.52 3.07
CA CYS A 83 -6.38 15.71 1.92
C CYS A 83 -5.18 16.36 1.22
N ASN A 84 -4.27 15.51 0.73
CA ASN A 84 -3.11 15.91 -0.09
C ASN A 84 -2.15 16.93 0.56
N THR A 85 -2.10 17.02 1.87
CA THR A 85 -1.25 17.99 2.58
C THR A 85 0.00 17.37 3.21
N ALA A 86 0.08 16.04 3.29
CA ALA A 86 1.16 15.33 4.00
C ALA A 86 1.50 13.99 3.32
N PHE A 87 1.50 13.93 1.98
CA PHE A 87 1.69 12.67 1.26
C PHE A 87 3.08 12.08 1.48
N ALA A 88 4.14 12.89 1.34
CA ALA A 88 5.51 12.44 1.51
C ALA A 88 5.79 11.93 2.94
N GLU A 89 5.31 12.66 3.95
CA GLU A 89 5.43 12.26 5.35
C GLU A 89 4.67 10.97 5.62
N THR A 90 3.46 10.85 5.07
CA THR A 90 2.62 9.64 5.21
C THR A 90 3.34 8.43 4.57
N LEU A 91 3.90 8.60 3.38
CA LEU A 91 4.65 7.54 2.69
C LEU A 91 5.87 7.10 3.51
N THR A 92 6.64 8.04 4.06
CA THR A 92 7.77 7.77 4.94
C THR A 92 7.33 6.97 6.17
N GLU A 93 6.25 7.37 6.82
CA GLU A 93 5.72 6.66 7.99
C GLU A 93 5.18 5.26 7.63
N CYS A 94 4.58 5.08 6.45
CA CYS A 94 4.17 3.76 5.94
C CYS A 94 5.37 2.83 5.74
N GLY A 95 6.51 3.36 5.31
CA GLY A 95 7.76 2.62 5.13
C GLY A 95 8.57 2.40 6.41
N ARG A 96 8.21 3.06 7.53
CA ARG A 96 9.01 3.00 8.75
C ARG A 96 8.96 1.61 9.41
N PRO A 97 10.13 1.03 9.76
CA PRO A 97 10.20 -0.21 10.53
C PRO A 97 9.53 -0.05 11.90
N THR A 98 8.89 -1.12 12.37
CA THR A 98 8.27 -1.22 13.70
C THR A 98 8.78 -2.46 14.42
N GLN A 99 8.42 -2.63 15.70
CA GLN A 99 8.77 -3.85 16.44
C GLN A 99 8.19 -5.13 15.82
N VAL A 100 7.02 -5.02 15.16
CA VAL A 100 6.32 -6.14 14.53
C VAL A 100 6.73 -6.31 13.07
N ARG A 101 6.93 -5.21 12.36
CA ARG A 101 7.35 -5.18 10.97
C ARG A 101 8.74 -4.55 10.89
N ARG A 102 9.76 -5.38 10.72
CA ARG A 102 11.17 -4.93 10.73
C ARG A 102 11.63 -4.33 9.42
N ASP A 103 10.91 -4.56 8.33
CA ASP A 103 11.24 -4.08 6.99
C ASP A 103 10.00 -3.60 6.25
N THR A 104 10.17 -3.07 5.05
CA THR A 104 9.09 -2.54 4.23
C THR A 104 9.26 -2.98 2.77
N TRP A 105 8.14 -3.15 2.08
CA TRP A 105 8.10 -3.40 0.63
C TRP A 105 8.26 -2.11 -0.22
N ILE A 106 8.33 -0.95 0.43
CA ILE A 106 8.51 0.35 -0.23
C ILE A 106 10.00 0.62 -0.36
N ASN A 107 10.61 0.25 -1.48
CA ASN A 107 11.99 0.60 -1.80
C ASN A 107 12.07 2.01 -2.42
N PRO A 108 13.29 2.54 -2.68
CA PRO A 108 13.46 3.88 -3.26
C PRO A 108 12.79 4.08 -4.61
N ASP A 109 12.71 3.06 -5.46
CA ASP A 109 12.08 3.17 -6.77
C ASP A 109 10.55 3.28 -6.67
N ILE A 110 9.92 2.49 -5.81
CA ILE A 110 8.49 2.61 -5.52
C ILE A 110 8.20 3.98 -4.91
N GLU A 111 8.99 4.41 -3.93
CA GLU A 111 8.85 5.71 -3.28
C GLU A 111 8.93 6.86 -4.29
N ARG A 112 9.95 6.86 -5.15
CA ARG A 112 10.12 7.85 -6.22
C ARG A 112 8.90 7.91 -7.14
N CYS A 113 8.44 6.76 -7.65
CA CYS A 113 7.30 6.70 -8.57
C CYS A 113 6.01 7.22 -7.94
N VAL A 114 5.69 6.85 -6.70
CA VAL A 114 4.44 7.31 -6.06
C VAL A 114 4.50 8.80 -5.70
N LEU A 115 5.67 9.32 -5.35
CA LEU A 115 5.87 10.77 -5.14
C LEU A 115 5.69 11.57 -6.43
N GLU A 116 6.14 11.04 -7.56
CA GLU A 116 5.97 11.66 -8.87
C GLU A 116 4.50 11.63 -9.31
N LEU A 117 3.80 10.53 -9.09
CA LEU A 117 2.36 10.40 -9.38
C LEU A 117 1.47 11.30 -8.53
N HIS A 118 1.93 11.70 -7.35
CA HIS A 118 1.17 12.57 -6.45
C HIS A 118 1.23 14.06 -6.84
N ARG A 119 2.17 14.50 -7.64
CA ARG A 119 2.34 15.91 -8.08
C ARG A 119 1.27 16.34 -9.05
#